data_501ffab1a2de1ca27f30a1506892f32f
#
_entry.id   501ffab1a2de1ca27f30a1506892f32f
#
_cell.length_a   1.000
_cell.length_b   1.000
_cell.length_c   1.000
_cell.angle_alpha   90.00
_cell.angle_beta   90.00
_cell.angle_gamma   90.00
#
_symmetry.space_group_name_H-M   'P 1'
#
loop_
_entity.id
_entity.type
_entity.pdbx_description
1 polymer ?
#
loop_
_entity_poly.entity_id
_entity_poly.type
_entity_poly.pdbx_seq_one_letter_code
_entity_poly.pdbx_strand_id
1 'polypeptide(L)'
;MTTAETDASIYERFEETALPLHDSIYRANLRLTGDPVAAQDLTQETYLRAFRSFASFQAGTNCRAWMLQIAHNVFCRDYRGRRRITYRTANEDDVDVLAQFRADVPSPEEEALRQLDREALRRALAKLPEPYRVAVTLVELQGLSCEEAAAVMGTPKGTVLSRLFRARERLRRLLLSEFGRARTVVPLSAQNS
;
A
#
# COMPACT_ATOMS: atom_id res chain seq x y z
N MET A 1 -4.69 -20.32 38.52
CA MET A 1 -5.84 -20.15 37.63
C MET A 1 -5.74 -18.79 36.91
N THR A 2 -4.66 -18.51 36.11
CA THR A 2 -4.58 -17.13 35.56
C THR A 2 -3.98 -17.03 34.13
N THR A 3 -3.26 -18.04 33.68
CA THR A 3 -2.61 -17.97 32.35
C THR A 3 -3.53 -18.43 31.20
N ALA A 4 -4.32 -19.45 31.38
CA ALA A 4 -5.20 -19.99 30.34
C ALA A 4 -6.42 -19.07 30.05
N GLU A 5 -6.98 -18.43 31.07
CA GLU A 5 -8.07 -17.45 30.90
C GLU A 5 -7.57 -16.16 30.21
N THR A 6 -6.33 -15.77 30.52
CA THR A 6 -5.71 -14.59 29.87
C THR A 6 -5.42 -14.87 28.38
N ASP A 7 -4.95 -16.06 28.02
CA ASP A 7 -4.64 -16.45 26.66
C ASP A 7 -5.90 -16.56 25.78
N ALA A 8 -6.99 -17.15 26.32
CA ALA A 8 -8.28 -17.20 25.62
C ALA A 8 -8.83 -15.79 25.33
N SER A 9 -8.77 -14.89 26.31
CA SER A 9 -9.21 -13.49 26.13
C SER A 9 -8.35 -12.73 25.11
N ILE A 10 -7.05 -12.99 25.04
CA ILE A 10 -6.15 -12.38 24.04
C ILE A 10 -6.49 -12.92 22.65
N TYR A 11 -6.76 -14.22 22.53
CA TYR A 11 -7.15 -14.84 21.26
C TYR A 11 -8.46 -14.25 20.71
N GLU A 12 -9.51 -14.20 21.52
CA GLU A 12 -10.81 -13.64 21.14
C GLU A 12 -10.68 -12.17 20.68
N ARG A 13 -9.97 -11.35 21.47
CA ARG A 13 -9.72 -9.95 21.11
C ARG A 13 -8.91 -9.80 19.82
N PHE A 14 -7.93 -10.67 19.58
CA PHE A 14 -7.17 -10.67 18.35
C PHE A 14 -8.06 -11.04 17.16
N GLU A 15 -8.88 -12.06 17.31
CA GLU A 15 -9.83 -12.51 16.30
C GLU A 15 -10.80 -11.40 15.91
N GLU A 16 -11.41 -10.72 16.87
CA GLU A 16 -12.35 -9.63 16.63
C GLU A 16 -11.70 -8.38 16.03
N THR A 17 -10.46 -8.08 16.42
CA THR A 17 -9.83 -6.80 16.10
C THR A 17 -8.91 -6.87 14.88
N ALA A 18 -8.14 -7.94 14.74
CA ALA A 18 -7.09 -8.06 13.73
C ALA A 18 -7.52 -8.91 12.51
N LEU A 19 -8.27 -10.02 12.70
CA LEU A 19 -8.64 -10.87 11.56
C LEU A 19 -9.50 -10.15 10.51
N PRO A 20 -10.44 -9.25 10.84
CA PRO A 20 -11.20 -8.51 9.83
C PRO A 20 -10.33 -7.62 8.94
N LEU A 21 -9.10 -7.33 9.35
CA LEU A 21 -8.15 -6.53 8.57
C LEU A 21 -7.36 -7.34 7.53
N HIS A 22 -7.53 -8.68 7.48
CA HIS A 22 -6.72 -9.59 6.66
C HIS A 22 -6.60 -9.11 5.20
N ASP A 23 -7.72 -8.87 4.54
CA ASP A 23 -7.74 -8.45 3.13
C ASP A 23 -7.07 -7.10 2.92
N SER A 24 -7.20 -6.19 3.88
CA SER A 24 -6.56 -4.87 3.84
C SER A 24 -5.04 -5.00 3.95
N ILE A 25 -4.56 -5.81 4.88
CA ILE A 25 -3.13 -6.08 5.11
C ILE A 25 -2.53 -6.84 3.91
N TYR A 26 -3.21 -7.87 3.40
CA TYR A 26 -2.77 -8.60 2.22
C TYR A 26 -2.62 -7.67 1.00
N ARG A 27 -3.64 -6.81 0.74
CA ARG A 27 -3.57 -5.84 -0.36
C ARG A 27 -2.43 -4.84 -0.20
N ALA A 28 -2.16 -4.38 1.02
CA ALA A 28 -1.00 -3.53 1.29
C ALA A 28 0.31 -4.26 0.98
N ASN A 29 0.45 -5.49 1.48
CA ASN A 29 1.63 -6.32 1.25
C ASN A 29 1.84 -6.66 -0.23
N LEU A 30 0.76 -6.92 -0.99
CA LEU A 30 0.82 -7.14 -2.43
C LEU A 30 1.36 -5.90 -3.18
N ARG A 31 0.97 -4.70 -2.75
CA ARG A 31 1.51 -3.46 -3.34
C ARG A 31 2.97 -3.24 -2.99
N LEU A 32 3.39 -3.64 -1.79
CA LEU A 32 4.79 -3.54 -1.37
C LEU A 32 5.70 -4.53 -2.11
N THR A 33 5.29 -5.79 -2.21
CA THR A 33 6.08 -6.88 -2.79
C THR A 33 5.98 -6.93 -4.32
N GLY A 34 4.81 -6.62 -4.88
CA GLY A 34 4.50 -6.76 -6.30
C GLY A 34 4.29 -8.21 -6.75
N ASP A 35 4.36 -9.17 -5.83
CA ASP A 35 4.27 -10.62 -6.07
C ASP A 35 3.27 -11.26 -5.11
N PRO A 36 2.27 -12.05 -5.60
CA PRO A 36 1.23 -12.63 -4.75
C PRO A 36 1.76 -13.63 -3.72
N VAL A 37 2.76 -14.45 -4.08
CA VAL A 37 3.33 -15.45 -3.17
C VAL A 37 4.07 -14.74 -2.05
N ALA A 38 4.92 -13.80 -2.41
CA ALA A 38 5.65 -12.98 -1.45
C ALA A 38 4.71 -12.14 -0.56
N ALA A 39 3.58 -11.68 -1.08
CA ALA A 39 2.57 -10.96 -0.30
C ALA A 39 1.88 -11.88 0.71
N GLN A 40 1.61 -13.13 0.33
CA GLN A 40 1.02 -14.12 1.22
C GLN A 40 1.97 -14.47 2.37
N ASP A 41 3.24 -14.75 2.06
CA ASP A 41 4.28 -15.02 3.06
C ASP A 41 4.43 -13.85 4.04
N LEU A 42 4.51 -12.61 3.49
CA LEU A 42 4.60 -11.40 4.30
C LEU A 42 3.35 -11.22 5.20
N THR A 43 2.17 -11.56 4.69
CA THR A 43 0.93 -11.47 5.46
C THR A 43 0.92 -12.49 6.59
N GLN A 44 1.26 -13.74 6.33
CA GLN A 44 1.36 -14.78 7.37
C GLN A 44 2.35 -14.38 8.48
N GLU A 45 3.55 -13.94 8.10
CA GLU A 45 4.56 -13.52 9.06
C GLU A 45 4.11 -12.28 9.86
N THR A 46 3.38 -11.35 9.21
CA THR A 46 2.78 -10.20 9.89
C THR A 46 1.80 -10.65 10.96
N TYR A 47 0.88 -11.58 10.63
CA TYR A 47 -0.11 -12.08 11.58
C TYR A 47 0.51 -12.88 12.71
N LEU A 48 1.51 -13.72 12.43
CA LEU A 48 2.25 -14.45 13.46
C LEU A 48 2.92 -13.51 14.46
N ARG A 49 3.56 -12.44 13.98
CA ARG A 49 4.19 -11.44 14.87
C ARG A 49 3.17 -10.60 15.60
N ALA A 50 2.11 -10.20 14.92
CA ALA A 50 1.03 -9.46 15.53
C ALA A 50 0.41 -10.27 16.68
N PHE A 51 0.09 -11.53 16.47
CA PHE A 51 -0.45 -12.38 17.51
C PHE A 51 0.51 -12.51 18.72
N ARG A 52 1.79 -12.77 18.48
CA ARG A 52 2.81 -12.87 19.55
C ARG A 52 2.99 -11.58 20.36
N SER A 53 2.74 -10.42 19.74
CA SER A 53 2.89 -9.12 20.39
C SER A 53 1.55 -8.46 20.75
N PHE A 54 0.42 -9.16 20.56
CA PHE A 54 -0.91 -8.56 20.72
C PHE A 54 -1.19 -8.13 22.17
N ALA A 55 -0.59 -8.79 23.15
CA ALA A 55 -0.66 -8.37 24.56
C ALA A 55 -0.14 -6.93 24.79
N SER A 56 0.76 -6.45 23.90
CA SER A 56 1.27 -5.08 23.94
C SER A 56 0.43 -4.09 23.13
N PHE A 57 -0.57 -4.56 22.36
CA PHE A 57 -1.45 -3.69 21.60
C PHE A 57 -2.39 -2.93 22.53
N GLN A 58 -2.37 -1.60 22.44
CA GLN A 58 -3.22 -0.74 23.25
C GLN A 58 -4.63 -0.68 22.66
N ALA A 59 -5.60 -1.24 23.36
CA ALA A 59 -7.01 -1.21 22.95
C ALA A 59 -7.48 0.24 22.74
N GLY A 60 -8.32 0.45 21.73
CA GLY A 60 -8.81 1.77 21.35
C GLY A 60 -7.90 2.58 20.43
N THR A 61 -6.68 2.07 20.12
CA THR A 61 -5.82 2.67 19.10
C THR A 61 -6.10 2.07 17.71
N ASN A 62 -5.50 2.65 16.67
CA ASN A 62 -5.66 2.20 15.28
C ASN A 62 -4.95 0.85 15.04
N CYS A 63 -5.68 -0.26 15.17
CA CYS A 63 -5.15 -1.61 14.96
C CYS A 63 -4.58 -1.78 13.53
N ARG A 64 -5.20 -1.17 12.51
CA ARG A 64 -4.68 -1.22 11.13
C ARG A 64 -3.30 -0.58 11.02
N ALA A 65 -3.11 0.60 11.61
CA ALA A 65 -1.80 1.27 11.62
C ALA A 65 -0.74 0.41 12.32
N TRP A 66 -1.10 -0.20 13.46
CA TRP A 66 -0.23 -1.11 14.20
C TRP A 66 0.14 -2.37 13.39
N MET A 67 -0.83 -3.00 12.73
CA MET A 67 -0.59 -4.15 11.85
C MET A 67 0.30 -3.78 10.65
N LEU A 68 0.06 -2.61 10.04
CA LEU A 68 0.87 -2.11 8.93
C LEU A 68 2.30 -1.76 9.36
N GLN A 69 2.50 -1.33 10.61
CA GLN A 69 3.84 -1.13 11.16
C GLN A 69 4.60 -2.45 11.28
N ILE A 70 3.94 -3.51 11.75
CA ILE A 70 4.54 -4.85 11.80
C ILE A 70 4.87 -5.33 10.39
N ALA A 71 3.94 -5.21 9.44
CA ALA A 71 4.14 -5.58 8.04
C ALA A 71 5.33 -4.84 7.41
N HIS A 72 5.41 -3.53 7.61
CA HIS A 72 6.50 -2.71 7.11
C HIS A 72 7.85 -3.12 7.71
N ASN A 73 7.91 -3.41 9.01
CA ASN A 73 9.13 -3.85 9.68
C ASN A 73 9.60 -5.22 9.16
N VAL A 74 8.67 -6.16 8.94
CA VAL A 74 8.97 -7.46 8.32
C VAL A 74 9.49 -7.25 6.90
N PHE A 75 8.78 -6.47 6.09
CA PHE A 75 9.17 -6.14 4.73
C PHE A 75 10.57 -5.54 4.65
N CYS A 76 10.88 -4.54 5.48
CA CYS A 76 12.19 -3.91 5.51
C CYS A 76 13.32 -4.87 5.86
N ARG A 77 13.08 -5.78 6.83
CA ARG A 77 14.10 -6.73 7.29
C ARG A 77 14.36 -7.83 6.28
N ASP A 78 13.29 -8.46 5.77
CA ASP A 78 13.40 -9.69 5.01
C ASP A 78 13.56 -9.42 3.50
N TYR A 79 13.02 -8.30 3.00
CA TYR A 79 13.08 -7.94 1.59
C TYR A 79 14.24 -7.01 1.22
N ARG A 80 14.63 -6.08 2.10
CA ARG A 80 15.84 -5.26 1.88
C ARG A 80 17.11 -6.11 1.91
N GLY A 81 17.14 -7.17 2.70
CA GLY A 81 18.28 -8.09 2.75
C GLY A 81 18.48 -8.88 1.46
N ARG A 82 17.41 -9.19 0.71
CA ARG A 82 17.47 -9.97 -0.55
C ARG A 82 17.63 -9.12 -1.80
N ARG A 83 17.22 -7.85 -1.79
CA ARG A 83 17.45 -6.88 -2.86
C ARG A 83 18.41 -5.81 -2.36
N ARG A 84 19.66 -5.88 -2.75
CA ARG A 84 20.63 -4.79 -2.68
C ARG A 84 20.17 -3.66 -3.59
N ILE A 85 19.12 -2.94 -3.18
CA ILE A 85 18.63 -1.77 -3.90
C ILE A 85 19.42 -0.58 -3.40
N THR A 86 20.39 -0.17 -4.20
CA THR A 86 21.16 1.06 -4.03
C THR A 86 20.21 2.26 -4.11
N TYR A 87 19.87 2.84 -2.98
CA TYR A 87 19.20 4.14 -2.95
C TYR A 87 20.21 5.24 -3.22
N ARG A 88 20.20 5.80 -4.42
CA ARG A 88 20.75 7.13 -4.63
C ARG A 88 19.67 8.14 -4.18
N THR A 89 20.02 8.92 -3.17
CA THR A 89 19.30 10.13 -2.77
C THR A 89 19.18 11.06 -3.99
N ALA A 90 17.98 11.24 -4.48
CA ALA A 90 17.71 12.30 -5.45
C ALA A 90 17.31 13.56 -4.68
N ASN A 91 18.01 14.64 -5.00
CA ASN A 91 17.91 15.97 -4.40
C ASN A 91 16.49 16.55 -4.47
N GLU A 92 16.25 17.38 -3.47
CA GLU A 92 15.05 18.18 -3.28
C GLU A 92 14.94 19.27 -4.33
N ASP A 93 13.73 19.48 -4.86
CA ASP A 93 13.16 20.81 -5.12
C ASP A 93 11.70 20.69 -5.59
N ASP A 94 10.88 21.37 -4.86
CA ASP A 94 9.61 22.09 -4.98
C ASP A 94 8.39 21.67 -5.85
N VAL A 95 7.28 21.92 -5.20
CA VAL A 95 5.96 22.54 -5.49
C VAL A 95 4.71 21.65 -5.61
N ASP A 96 3.70 22.15 -4.93
CA ASP A 96 2.36 21.71 -4.55
C ASP A 96 1.34 21.59 -5.70
N VAL A 97 0.48 20.59 -5.70
CA VAL A 97 -0.94 20.67 -6.15
C VAL A 97 -1.75 19.47 -5.69
N LEU A 98 -2.82 19.74 -4.95
CA LEU A 98 -3.90 18.82 -4.56
C LEU A 98 -4.99 18.75 -5.64
N ALA A 99 -5.46 17.54 -5.98
CA ALA A 99 -6.75 17.33 -6.65
C ALA A 99 -7.44 16.05 -6.16
N GLN A 100 -8.72 16.18 -5.84
CA GLN A 100 -9.61 15.21 -5.22
C GLN A 100 -10.21 14.24 -6.25
N PHE A 101 -10.48 12.99 -5.84
CA PHE A 101 -11.31 12.05 -6.59
C PHE A 101 -12.58 11.68 -5.83
N ARG A 102 -13.74 11.76 -6.50
CA ARG A 102 -15.05 11.25 -6.06
C ARG A 102 -15.44 10.02 -6.89
N ALA A 103 -16.20 9.11 -6.29
CA ALA A 103 -16.68 7.88 -6.93
C ALA A 103 -18.21 7.89 -7.09
N ASP A 104 -18.68 7.56 -8.31
CA ASP A 104 -20.07 7.22 -8.62
C ASP A 104 -20.17 5.77 -9.14
N VAL A 105 -21.40 5.19 -9.10
CA VAL A 105 -21.66 3.77 -9.45
C VAL A 105 -21.59 3.57 -10.97
N PRO A 106 -20.79 2.62 -11.50
CA PRO A 106 -20.49 2.51 -12.90
C PRO A 106 -21.39 1.60 -13.73
N SER A 107 -21.47 1.87 -15.05
CA SER A 107 -22.02 0.96 -16.05
C SER A 107 -21.03 -0.22 -16.35
N PRO A 108 -21.48 -1.33 -17.01
CA PRO A 108 -20.60 -2.45 -17.36
C PRO A 108 -19.38 -2.07 -18.21
N GLU A 109 -19.52 -1.08 -19.10
CA GLU A 109 -18.43 -0.54 -19.91
C GLU A 109 -17.44 0.28 -19.06
N GLU A 110 -17.97 1.04 -18.10
CA GLU A 110 -17.18 1.76 -17.12
C GLU A 110 -16.45 0.82 -16.16
N GLU A 111 -17.04 -0.33 -15.82
CA GLU A 111 -16.35 -1.33 -14.98
C GLU A 111 -15.20 -2.00 -15.74
N ALA A 112 -15.33 -2.28 -17.04
CA ALA A 112 -14.21 -2.77 -17.87
C ALA A 112 -13.10 -1.72 -17.98
N LEU A 113 -13.44 -0.44 -18.18
CA LEU A 113 -12.49 0.67 -18.15
C LEU A 113 -11.81 0.80 -16.78
N ARG A 114 -12.57 0.68 -15.69
CA ARG A 114 -12.02 0.72 -14.32
C ARG A 114 -11.07 -0.45 -14.03
N GLN A 115 -11.31 -1.64 -14.60
CA GLN A 115 -10.37 -2.75 -14.46
C GLN A 115 -9.06 -2.49 -15.19
N LEU A 116 -9.09 -1.91 -16.39
CA LEU A 116 -7.91 -1.47 -17.13
C LEU A 116 -7.15 -0.38 -16.36
N ASP A 117 -7.87 0.57 -15.74
CA ASP A 117 -7.31 1.62 -14.91
C ASP A 117 -6.66 1.06 -13.63
N ARG A 118 -7.29 0.07 -12.98
CA ARG A 118 -6.73 -0.63 -11.81
C ARG A 118 -5.43 -1.37 -12.14
N GLU A 119 -5.37 -1.99 -13.31
CA GLU A 119 -4.16 -2.69 -13.77
C GLU A 119 -3.04 -1.72 -14.14
N ALA A 120 -3.37 -0.63 -14.83
CA ALA A 120 -2.43 0.44 -15.14
C ALA A 120 -1.87 1.07 -13.85
N LEU A 121 -2.73 1.34 -12.86
CA LEU A 121 -2.31 1.86 -11.56
C LEU A 121 -1.40 0.86 -10.83
N ARG A 122 -1.73 -0.44 -10.84
CA ARG A 122 -0.89 -1.47 -10.21
C ARG A 122 0.50 -1.52 -10.85
N ARG A 123 0.59 -1.48 -12.19
CA ARG A 123 1.86 -1.42 -12.92
C ARG A 123 2.64 -0.13 -12.61
N ALA A 124 1.96 1.00 -12.55
CA ALA A 124 2.58 2.28 -12.21
C ALA A 124 3.14 2.28 -10.77
N LEU A 125 2.37 1.76 -9.80
CA LEU A 125 2.82 1.60 -8.42
C LEU A 125 4.06 0.69 -8.31
N ALA A 126 4.09 -0.41 -9.06
CA ALA A 126 5.23 -1.32 -9.07
C ALA A 126 6.52 -0.67 -9.60
N LYS A 127 6.39 0.34 -10.49
CA LYS A 127 7.51 1.11 -11.04
C LYS A 127 8.00 2.24 -10.11
N LEU A 128 7.27 2.54 -9.02
CA LEU A 128 7.72 3.52 -8.04
C LEU A 128 8.92 2.99 -7.24
N PRO A 129 9.89 3.84 -6.90
CA PRO A 129 10.86 3.53 -5.85
C PRO A 129 10.13 3.17 -4.56
N GLU A 130 10.69 2.19 -3.82
CA GLU A 130 10.06 1.63 -2.62
C GLU A 130 9.60 2.68 -1.60
N PRO A 131 10.40 3.72 -1.21
CA PRO A 131 9.94 4.69 -0.23
C PRO A 131 8.71 5.50 -0.67
N TYR A 132 8.57 5.73 -1.97
CA TYR A 132 7.41 6.42 -2.55
C TYR A 132 6.20 5.48 -2.59
N ARG A 133 6.41 4.23 -3.00
CA ARG A 133 5.36 3.20 -3.02
C ARG A 133 4.82 2.93 -1.62
N VAL A 134 5.70 2.83 -0.61
CA VAL A 134 5.29 2.68 0.80
C VAL A 134 4.43 3.87 1.24
N ALA A 135 4.88 5.10 1.02
CA ALA A 135 4.14 6.30 1.43
C ALA A 135 2.74 6.36 0.79
N VAL A 136 2.63 6.12 -0.52
CA VAL A 136 1.32 6.08 -1.23
C VAL A 136 0.45 4.94 -0.70
N THR A 137 1.02 3.76 -0.48
CA THR A 137 0.25 2.61 0.03
C THR A 137 -0.33 2.92 1.40
N LEU A 138 0.44 3.50 2.32
CA LEU A 138 -0.02 3.78 3.67
C LEU A 138 -1.05 4.92 3.70
N VAL A 139 -0.78 6.03 3.05
CA VAL A 139 -1.64 7.22 3.16
C VAL A 139 -2.83 7.15 2.19
N GLU A 140 -2.58 6.97 0.87
CA GLU A 140 -3.63 7.07 -0.14
C GLU A 140 -4.51 5.80 -0.23
N LEU A 141 -3.92 4.63 0.00
CA LEU A 141 -4.61 3.35 -0.24
C LEU A 141 -5.06 2.67 1.05
N GLN A 142 -4.41 2.95 2.18
CA GLN A 142 -4.80 2.43 3.50
C GLN A 142 -5.47 3.49 4.38
N GLY A 143 -5.47 4.76 3.95
CA GLY A 143 -6.15 5.85 4.64
C GLY A 143 -5.50 6.26 5.97
N LEU A 144 -4.21 6.00 6.15
CA LEU A 144 -3.49 6.49 7.32
C LEU A 144 -3.25 8.00 7.20
N SER A 145 -3.27 8.70 8.33
CA SER A 145 -2.76 10.06 8.39
C SER A 145 -1.25 10.11 8.12
N CYS A 146 -0.74 11.27 7.73
CA CYS A 146 0.70 11.41 7.52
C CYS A 146 1.52 11.19 8.80
N GLU A 147 0.95 11.43 9.97
CA GLU A 147 1.54 11.14 11.28
C GLU A 147 1.65 9.63 11.53
N GLU A 148 0.56 8.89 11.31
CA GLU A 148 0.56 7.44 11.44
C GLU A 148 1.51 6.78 10.44
N ALA A 149 1.51 7.23 9.18
CA ALA A 149 2.45 6.76 8.17
C ALA A 149 3.91 7.06 8.53
N ALA A 150 4.17 8.23 9.12
CA ALA A 150 5.50 8.59 9.61
C ALA A 150 5.97 7.66 10.74
N ALA A 151 5.08 7.33 11.68
CA ALA A 151 5.35 6.36 12.73
C ALA A 151 5.63 4.96 12.15
N VAL A 152 4.80 4.49 11.20
CA VAL A 152 4.99 3.20 10.50
C VAL A 152 6.34 3.15 9.77
N MET A 153 6.70 4.22 9.07
CA MET A 153 7.94 4.27 8.26
C MET A 153 9.18 4.61 9.08
N GLY A 154 9.04 4.98 10.36
CA GLY A 154 10.15 5.44 11.20
C GLY A 154 10.84 6.68 10.63
N THR A 155 10.07 7.64 10.06
CA THR A 155 10.60 8.85 9.40
C THR A 155 9.82 10.08 9.86
N PRO A 156 10.41 11.30 9.77
CA PRO A 156 9.67 12.53 10.05
C PRO A 156 8.44 12.69 9.13
N LYS A 157 7.37 13.34 9.64
CA LYS A 157 6.17 13.66 8.85
C LYS A 157 6.49 14.42 7.56
N GLY A 158 7.41 15.41 7.60
CA GLY A 158 7.85 16.15 6.42
C GLY A 158 8.44 15.25 5.33
N THR A 159 9.14 14.17 5.73
CA THR A 159 9.66 13.17 4.80
C THR A 159 8.53 12.38 4.13
N VAL A 160 7.45 12.06 4.86
CA VAL A 160 6.27 11.39 4.26
C VAL A 160 5.62 12.30 3.23
N LEU A 161 5.40 13.58 3.58
CA LEU A 161 4.80 14.57 2.68
C LEU A 161 5.61 14.75 1.39
N SER A 162 6.93 14.91 1.49
CA SER A 162 7.81 15.02 0.32
C SER A 162 7.82 13.75 -0.53
N ARG A 163 7.78 12.56 0.09
CA ARG A 163 7.66 11.29 -0.63
C ARG A 163 6.34 11.14 -1.36
N LEU A 164 5.22 11.55 -0.74
CA LEU A 164 3.90 11.55 -1.36
C LEU A 164 3.87 12.49 -2.58
N PHE A 165 4.38 13.69 -2.42
CA PHE A 165 4.46 14.64 -3.53
C PHE A 165 5.20 14.06 -4.74
N ARG A 166 6.42 13.55 -4.53
CA ARG A 166 7.23 12.94 -5.59
C ARG A 166 6.60 11.66 -6.17
N ALA A 167 5.90 10.90 -5.32
CA ALA A 167 5.18 9.71 -5.76
C ALA A 167 4.04 10.07 -6.71
N ARG A 168 3.22 11.07 -6.36
CA ARG A 168 2.10 11.56 -7.19
C ARG A 168 2.57 12.05 -8.55
N GLU A 169 3.63 12.85 -8.56
CA GLU A 169 4.22 13.37 -9.80
C GLU A 169 4.73 12.23 -10.69
N ARG A 170 5.37 11.23 -10.09
CA ARG A 170 5.88 10.08 -10.83
C ARG A 170 4.77 9.16 -11.33
N LEU A 171 3.73 8.93 -10.52
CA LEU A 171 2.53 8.19 -10.92
C LEU A 171 1.82 8.87 -12.08
N ARG A 172 1.62 10.18 -12.02
CA ARG A 172 1.01 10.96 -13.11
C ARG A 172 1.75 10.74 -14.43
N ARG A 173 3.08 10.84 -14.44
CA ARG A 173 3.88 10.60 -15.67
C ARG A 173 3.76 9.16 -16.16
N LEU A 174 3.81 8.19 -15.27
CA LEU A 174 3.68 6.77 -15.62
C LEU A 174 2.30 6.47 -16.21
N LEU A 175 1.23 6.96 -15.60
CA LEU A 175 -0.14 6.75 -16.06
C LEU A 175 -0.37 7.44 -17.41
N LEU A 176 0.07 8.69 -17.60
CA LEU A 176 -0.02 9.36 -18.89
C LEU A 176 0.70 8.58 -20.00
N SER A 177 1.84 7.97 -19.72
CA SER A 177 2.56 7.14 -20.68
C SER A 177 1.84 5.82 -21.02
N GLU A 178 1.16 5.22 -20.04
CA GLU A 178 0.36 4.01 -20.25
C GLU A 178 -0.92 4.32 -21.07
N PHE A 179 -1.63 5.40 -20.74
CA PHE A 179 -2.83 5.82 -21.49
C PHE A 179 -2.51 6.36 -22.90
N GLY A 180 -1.37 7.00 -23.08
CA GLY A 180 -0.89 7.42 -24.41
C GLY A 180 -0.64 6.21 -25.32
N ARG A 181 -0.15 5.11 -24.80
CA ARG A 181 0.05 3.85 -25.54
C ARG A 181 -1.27 3.15 -25.87
N ALA A 182 -2.23 3.14 -24.94
CA ALA A 182 -3.54 2.50 -25.17
C ALA A 182 -4.34 3.19 -26.30
N ARG A 183 -4.22 4.51 -26.46
CA ARG A 183 -4.89 5.26 -27.55
C ARG A 183 -4.26 5.03 -28.92
N THR A 184 -3.03 4.52 -29.01
CA THR A 184 -2.33 4.27 -30.28
C THR A 184 -2.60 2.85 -30.82
N VAL A 185 -3.30 2.00 -30.09
CA VAL A 185 -3.56 0.59 -30.46
C VAL A 185 -4.98 0.37 -31.02
N VAL A 186 -5.79 1.41 -31.21
CA VAL A 186 -7.03 1.27 -31.97
C VAL A 186 -6.73 1.61 -33.44
N PRO A 187 -6.53 0.63 -34.34
CA PRO A 187 -6.41 0.92 -35.76
C PRO A 187 -7.78 1.38 -36.25
N LEU A 188 -7.84 2.62 -36.75
CA LEU A 188 -8.92 3.09 -37.62
C LEU A 188 -8.85 2.28 -38.94
N SER A 189 -9.42 1.11 -38.98
CA SER A 189 -9.62 0.36 -40.21
C SER A 189 -10.94 -0.38 -40.16
N ALA A 190 -12.01 0.29 -40.46
CA ALA A 190 -13.21 -0.24 -41.14
C ALA A 190 -14.23 0.89 -41.39
N GLN A 191 -13.90 1.82 -42.26
CA GLN A 191 -14.89 2.55 -43.01
C GLN A 191 -14.37 2.61 -44.45
N ASN A 192 -14.79 1.61 -45.23
CA ASN A 192 -15.09 1.68 -46.65
C ASN A 192 -15.36 0.28 -47.21
N SER A 193 -16.62 -0.06 -47.36
CA SER A 193 -17.24 -0.60 -48.57
C SER A 193 -18.70 -0.85 -48.31
#